data_b36e01bc974703c0813c8f89c5420fa3
#
_entry.id   b36e01bc974703c0813c8f89c5420fa3
#
_cell.length_a   1.000
_cell.length_b   1.000
_cell.length_c   1.000
_cell.angle_alpha   90.00
_cell.angle_beta   90.00
_cell.angle_gamma   90.00
#
_symmetry.space_group_name_H-M   'P 1'
#
loop_
_entity.id
_entity.type
_entity.pdbx_description
1 polymer ?
#
loop_
_entity_poly.entity_id
_entity_poly.type
_entity_poly.pdbx_seq_one_letter_code
_entity_poly.pdbx_strand_id
1 'polypeptide(L)'
;IYTSPHTLSLHDALPIFLDADTPTAPTHVGGLEIYELPPGAGRDFMQKYYAQIKRQPVRAEPFNYVLSTLAEEEDTESQGLLAWMRPSPRRKKKDTAVRVWKRLENVNPEEHIYLHALPYPGGQRELGELVARLHVNRLDRSRPLWEMHLIEGLEGGRYAVYMKLHHSQFDGKRGVSLAQYTRSTKPSVRGLLPIWAVDLSKHRERAEGGKRAAAAEAGRLDQLAAWGKALSKMRAVLGHDAGPGVIVPYTAPASILNGPLTPRRRLGTVSLSIPRIRALGAAVEGGATVNEIVLAVCGGALRRYLKDRDALPREPLIAACPVALTRKDGAAAGNAVGQILVSLETHVGHPTQRLRGVVASSRANKALMQSLDQDAYFNYLNLTMMPQALVAKTRHGHKVLNANLVISNVPGPRETQYVNGARMEAMYAASLLLPGQALNITVSNFGDNLDVGILACPDLCPSPQRIAVHAGEELAILEQAMGIEPAPTKRKVPSRKAATPRAPRNKPKVKAKPAKKARAKTPSS
;
A
#
# COMPACT_ATOMS: atom_id res chain seq x y z
N ILE A 1 19.88 21.74 -21.07
CA ILE A 1 18.43 21.54 -20.97
C ILE A 1 17.93 22.52 -19.95
N TYR A 2 17.32 23.63 -20.39
CA TYR A 2 16.67 24.62 -19.55
C TYR A 2 15.42 23.96 -18.95
N THR A 3 15.47 23.64 -17.66
CA THR A 3 14.26 23.32 -16.90
C THR A 3 13.77 24.62 -16.27
N SER A 4 12.53 25.01 -16.59
CA SER A 4 11.81 26.05 -15.85
C SER A 4 11.86 25.72 -14.35
N PRO A 5 11.99 26.69 -13.42
CA PRO A 5 12.02 26.45 -11.97
C PRO A 5 10.76 25.73 -11.45
N HIS A 6 9.75 25.54 -12.30
CA HIS A 6 8.48 24.89 -11.98
C HIS A 6 8.37 23.46 -12.54
N THR A 7 9.39 22.93 -13.25
CA THR A 7 9.40 21.58 -13.84
C THR A 7 10.45 20.69 -13.20
N LEU A 8 10.04 19.50 -12.78
CA LEU A 8 10.95 18.43 -12.36
C LEU A 8 11.09 17.41 -13.48
N SER A 9 12.33 16.99 -13.73
CA SER A 9 12.61 15.84 -14.60
C SER A 9 11.96 14.57 -14.02
N LEU A 10 11.44 13.70 -14.90
CA LEU A 10 10.94 12.38 -14.52
C LEU A 10 12.02 11.45 -13.92
N HIS A 11 13.29 11.86 -13.90
CA HIS A 11 14.38 11.05 -13.33
C HIS A 11 14.23 10.76 -11.83
N ASP A 12 13.52 11.62 -11.07
CA ASP A 12 13.24 11.42 -9.65
C ASP A 12 11.93 10.66 -9.38
N ALA A 13 11.13 10.41 -10.42
CA ALA A 13 9.92 9.62 -10.37
C ALA A 13 10.18 8.22 -10.93
N LEU A 14 9.31 7.25 -10.65
CA LEU A 14 9.37 5.91 -11.22
C LEU A 14 8.52 5.88 -12.52
N PRO A 15 9.07 6.37 -13.67
CA PRO A 15 8.30 6.58 -14.91
C PRO A 15 7.69 5.28 -15.44
N ILE A 16 8.30 4.15 -15.15
CA ILE A 16 7.80 2.83 -15.52
C ILE A 16 6.35 2.59 -15.06
N PHE A 17 5.96 3.14 -13.90
CA PHE A 17 4.61 3.02 -13.40
C PHE A 17 3.59 3.86 -14.16
N LEU A 18 4.02 4.97 -14.80
CA LEU A 18 3.14 5.74 -15.68
C LEU A 18 2.82 4.98 -16.97
N ASP A 19 3.80 4.24 -17.51
CA ASP A 19 3.65 3.47 -18.73
C ASP A 19 2.95 2.12 -18.50
N ALA A 20 3.10 1.56 -17.31
CA ALA A 20 2.45 0.31 -16.90
C ALA A 20 0.99 0.52 -16.46
N ASP A 21 0.54 1.77 -16.22
CA ASP A 21 -0.79 2.08 -15.71
C ASP A 21 -1.88 1.82 -16.76
N THR A 22 -2.65 0.77 -16.56
CA THR A 22 -3.74 0.33 -17.43
C THR A 22 -5.06 0.22 -16.64
N PRO A 23 -6.22 0.20 -17.31
CA PRO A 23 -7.50 -0.01 -16.63
C PRO A 23 -7.57 -1.33 -15.86
N THR A 24 -6.89 -2.38 -16.32
CA THR A 24 -6.86 -3.70 -15.68
C THR A 24 -5.77 -3.83 -14.62
N ALA A 25 -4.75 -2.99 -14.65
CA ALA A 25 -3.64 -2.96 -13.70
C ALA A 25 -3.25 -1.51 -13.39
N PRO A 26 -4.09 -0.76 -12.64
CA PRO A 26 -3.75 0.58 -12.20
C PRO A 26 -2.54 0.56 -11.26
N THR A 27 -1.66 1.54 -11.42
CA THR A 27 -0.37 1.60 -10.71
C THR A 27 -0.36 2.59 -9.55
N HIS A 28 -1.51 2.83 -8.95
CA HIS A 28 -1.59 3.52 -7.66
C HIS A 28 -1.50 2.52 -6.49
N VAL A 29 -1.14 3.05 -5.35
CA VAL A 29 -1.12 2.35 -4.06
C VAL A 29 -2.05 3.04 -3.08
N GLY A 30 -2.54 2.33 -2.09
CA GLY A 30 -3.40 2.87 -1.05
C GLY A 30 -2.91 2.52 0.35
N GLY A 31 -3.19 3.41 1.30
CA GLY A 31 -3.07 3.17 2.73
C GLY A 31 -4.44 3.30 3.39
N LEU A 32 -4.89 2.25 4.05
CA LEU A 32 -6.12 2.23 4.83
C LEU A 32 -5.77 2.29 6.32
N GLU A 33 -6.16 3.37 6.97
CA GLU A 33 -5.92 3.60 8.38
C GLU A 33 -7.24 3.56 9.15
N ILE A 34 -7.26 2.84 10.26
CA ILE A 34 -8.44 2.72 11.14
C ILE A 34 -8.17 3.52 12.40
N TYR A 35 -9.13 4.34 12.79
CA TYR A 35 -9.06 5.21 13.96
C TYR A 35 -10.24 4.99 14.88
N GLU A 36 -9.98 5.04 16.18
CA GLU A 36 -11.00 5.18 17.22
C GLU A 36 -11.38 6.66 17.33
N LEU A 37 -12.69 6.95 17.36
CA LEU A 37 -13.16 8.32 17.59
C LEU A 37 -12.64 8.86 18.94
N PRO A 38 -12.23 10.14 19.00
CA PRO A 38 -11.79 10.72 20.27
C PRO A 38 -12.88 10.65 21.34
N PRO A 39 -12.53 10.51 22.62
CA PRO A 39 -13.50 10.58 23.70
C PRO A 39 -14.34 11.87 23.62
N GLY A 40 -15.66 11.72 23.69
CA GLY A 40 -16.59 12.86 23.58
C GLY A 40 -16.85 13.37 22.17
N ALA A 41 -16.39 12.68 21.14
CA ALA A 41 -16.71 13.03 19.75
C ALA A 41 -18.22 13.08 19.53
N GLY A 42 -18.73 14.22 19.03
CA GLY A 42 -20.12 14.38 18.62
C GLY A 42 -20.44 13.60 17.35
N ARG A 43 -21.75 13.50 17.03
CA ARG A 43 -22.19 12.83 15.79
C ARG A 43 -21.70 13.51 14.52
N ASP A 44 -21.36 14.78 14.61
CA ASP A 44 -20.87 15.64 13.51
C ASP A 44 -19.32 15.70 13.43
N PHE A 45 -18.62 14.83 14.17
CA PHE A 45 -17.16 14.84 14.21
C PHE A 45 -16.55 14.72 12.80
N MET A 46 -17.02 13.75 12.01
CA MET A 46 -16.47 13.51 10.67
C MET A 46 -16.76 14.64 9.70
N GLN A 47 -17.94 15.25 9.76
CA GLN A 47 -18.28 16.42 8.94
C GLN A 47 -17.41 17.63 9.29
N LYS A 48 -17.17 17.87 10.58
CA LYS A 48 -16.27 18.94 11.06
C LYS A 48 -14.82 18.67 10.63
N TYR A 49 -14.35 17.45 10.77
CA TYR A 49 -13.00 17.06 10.36
C TYR A 49 -12.81 17.21 8.86
N TYR A 50 -13.76 16.73 8.06
CA TYR A 50 -13.79 16.88 6.61
C TYR A 50 -13.76 18.37 6.20
N ALA A 51 -14.61 19.21 6.79
CA ALA A 51 -14.64 20.64 6.52
C ALA A 51 -13.32 21.34 6.91
N GLN A 52 -12.68 20.90 7.99
CA GLN A 52 -11.39 21.43 8.43
C GLN A 52 -10.28 21.13 7.44
N ILE A 53 -10.14 19.87 7.00
CA ILE A 53 -9.03 19.47 6.12
C ILE A 53 -9.19 20.00 4.70
N LYS A 54 -10.42 20.16 4.18
CA LYS A 54 -10.70 20.77 2.87
C LYS A 54 -10.23 22.21 2.75
N ARG A 55 -10.17 22.95 3.85
CA ARG A 55 -9.73 24.34 3.87
C ARG A 55 -8.20 24.49 3.87
N GLN A 56 -7.46 23.38 4.01
CA GLN A 56 -6.01 23.43 4.07
C GLN A 56 -5.42 23.48 2.66
N PRO A 57 -4.57 24.47 2.33
CA PRO A 57 -3.97 24.59 1.01
C PRO A 57 -3.01 23.45 0.73
N VAL A 58 -2.90 23.05 -0.55
CA VAL A 58 -1.95 22.02 -0.98
C VAL A 58 -0.57 22.67 -1.19
N ARG A 59 0.36 22.39 -0.29
CA ARG A 59 1.73 22.97 -0.27
C ARG A 59 2.83 21.94 -0.44
N ALA A 60 2.59 20.72 0.07
CA ALA A 60 3.60 19.68 0.09
C ALA A 60 3.82 19.06 -1.29
N GLU A 61 5.07 18.93 -1.69
CA GLU A 61 5.48 18.14 -2.84
C GLU A 61 5.40 16.63 -2.52
N PRO A 62 4.91 15.81 -3.44
CA PRO A 62 4.46 16.08 -4.82
C PRO A 62 2.93 16.24 -4.96
N PHE A 63 2.18 16.58 -3.90
CA PHE A 63 0.72 16.72 -3.93
C PHE A 63 0.23 17.86 -4.83
N ASN A 64 1.11 18.77 -5.21
CA ASN A 64 0.86 19.88 -6.13
C ASN A 64 1.48 19.69 -7.52
N TYR A 65 1.91 18.47 -7.88
CA TYR A 65 2.46 18.18 -9.20
C TYR A 65 1.42 17.49 -10.09
N VAL A 66 1.29 17.98 -11.33
CA VAL A 66 0.49 17.36 -12.40
C VAL A 66 1.40 16.86 -13.53
N LEU A 67 0.98 15.79 -14.18
CA LEU A 67 1.69 15.28 -15.36
C LEU A 67 1.42 16.19 -16.56
N SER A 68 2.49 16.69 -17.22
CA SER A 68 2.45 17.55 -18.39
C SER A 68 3.44 17.06 -19.46
N THR A 69 3.45 17.71 -20.60
CA THR A 69 4.45 17.49 -21.67
C THR A 69 5.19 18.79 -21.95
N LEU A 70 6.48 18.71 -22.29
CA LEU A 70 7.27 19.91 -22.65
C LEU A 70 6.64 20.72 -23.79
N ALA A 71 5.96 20.07 -24.73
CA ALA A 71 5.26 20.74 -25.83
C ALA A 71 4.07 21.59 -25.32
N GLU A 72 3.36 21.15 -24.28
CA GLU A 72 2.24 21.89 -23.67
C GLU A 72 2.75 23.09 -22.84
N GLU A 73 3.96 23.02 -22.28
CA GLU A 73 4.55 24.14 -21.55
C GLU A 73 5.05 25.26 -22.47
N GLU A 74 5.70 24.92 -23.58
CA GLU A 74 6.11 25.89 -24.58
C GLU A 74 4.91 26.66 -25.17
N ASP A 75 3.76 25.97 -25.37
CA ASP A 75 2.53 26.60 -25.83
C ASP A 75 1.90 27.54 -24.79
N THR A 76 2.06 27.24 -23.50
CA THR A 76 1.51 28.07 -22.40
C THR A 76 2.33 29.34 -22.17
N GLU A 77 3.66 29.27 -22.27
CA GLU A 77 4.54 30.43 -22.18
C GLU A 77 4.47 31.33 -23.42
N SER A 78 4.04 30.81 -24.57
CA SER A 78 3.93 31.54 -25.83
C SER A 78 2.59 32.27 -26.04
N GLN A 79 1.64 32.20 -25.12
CA GLN A 79 0.37 32.94 -25.18
C GLN A 79 0.52 34.42 -24.85
N GLY A 80 1.48 35.08 -25.49
CA GLY A 80 1.53 36.52 -25.58
C GLY A 80 0.53 37.08 -26.60
N LEU A 81 0.31 38.41 -26.53
CA LEU A 81 -0.71 39.18 -27.30
C LEU A 81 -0.76 38.93 -28.85
N LEU A 82 0.16 38.15 -29.41
CA LEU A 82 0.30 37.89 -30.86
C LEU A 82 0.21 36.39 -31.24
N ALA A 83 -0.27 35.54 -30.33
CA ALA A 83 -0.36 34.09 -30.58
C ALA A 83 -1.26 33.70 -31.78
N TRP A 84 -2.26 34.54 -32.12
CA TRP A 84 -3.17 34.35 -33.25
C TRP A 84 -2.55 34.56 -34.63
N MET A 85 -1.35 35.20 -34.72
CA MET A 85 -0.64 35.46 -35.96
C MET A 85 0.32 34.35 -36.39
N ARG A 86 0.54 33.31 -35.60
CA ARG A 86 1.44 32.23 -35.96
C ARG A 86 0.72 31.12 -36.74
N PRO A 87 1.26 30.61 -37.85
CA PRO A 87 0.72 29.44 -38.53
C PRO A 87 0.75 28.26 -37.55
N SER A 88 -0.38 27.57 -37.43
CA SER A 88 -0.54 26.39 -36.56
C SER A 88 0.62 25.41 -36.77
N PRO A 89 1.42 25.07 -35.77
CA PRO A 89 2.49 24.09 -35.94
C PRO A 89 1.85 22.77 -36.39
N ARG A 90 2.33 22.20 -37.49
CA ARG A 90 1.93 20.88 -37.97
C ARG A 90 2.05 19.92 -36.79
N ARG A 91 0.91 19.32 -36.35
CA ARG A 91 0.84 18.29 -35.33
C ARG A 91 1.93 17.24 -35.55
N LYS A 92 3.06 17.37 -34.87
CA LYS A 92 4.06 16.31 -34.75
C LYS A 92 3.42 15.17 -33.99
N LYS A 93 3.66 13.93 -34.43
CA LYS A 93 3.15 12.71 -33.82
C LYS A 93 3.26 12.77 -32.29
N LYS A 94 2.16 12.53 -31.63
CA LYS A 94 1.94 12.58 -30.16
C LYS A 94 2.88 11.66 -29.33
N ASP A 95 3.69 10.81 -29.94
CA ASP A 95 4.44 9.73 -29.29
C ASP A 95 5.87 10.09 -28.82
N THR A 96 6.33 11.33 -29.05
CA THR A 96 7.70 11.73 -28.68
C THR A 96 7.78 12.92 -27.71
N ALA A 97 6.66 13.39 -27.18
CA ALA A 97 6.66 14.48 -26.22
C ALA A 97 7.25 14.02 -24.89
N VAL A 98 8.31 14.70 -24.44
CA VAL A 98 8.93 14.42 -23.12
C VAL A 98 7.94 14.78 -22.02
N ARG A 99 7.60 13.82 -21.18
CA ARG A 99 6.73 14.03 -20.03
C ARG A 99 7.51 14.66 -18.89
N VAL A 100 6.88 15.57 -18.18
CA VAL A 100 7.44 16.31 -17.05
C VAL A 100 6.40 16.45 -15.94
N TRP A 101 6.86 16.69 -14.72
CA TRP A 101 6.01 17.09 -13.62
C TRP A 101 5.97 18.60 -13.53
N LYS A 102 4.78 19.17 -13.72
CA LYS A 102 4.52 20.60 -13.59
C LYS A 102 3.99 20.89 -12.19
N ARG A 103 4.61 21.85 -11.50
CA ARG A 103 4.14 22.35 -10.22
C ARG A 103 2.95 23.30 -10.44
N LEU A 104 1.85 23.05 -9.74
CA LEU A 104 0.71 23.95 -9.69
C LEU A 104 0.84 24.85 -8.47
N GLU A 105 0.58 26.16 -8.66
CA GLU A 105 0.54 27.11 -7.55
C GLU A 105 -0.71 26.94 -6.68
N ASN A 106 -1.83 26.62 -7.31
CA ASN A 106 -3.10 26.44 -6.67
C ASN A 106 -3.70 25.09 -7.05
N VAL A 107 -3.92 24.24 -6.05
CA VAL A 107 -4.64 22.97 -6.17
C VAL A 107 -5.87 23.06 -5.29
N ASN A 108 -7.04 22.76 -5.85
CA ASN A 108 -8.28 22.73 -5.08
C ASN A 108 -8.38 21.40 -4.29
N PRO A 109 -8.29 21.41 -2.95
CA PRO A 109 -8.38 20.18 -2.17
C PRO A 109 -9.73 19.48 -2.29
N GLU A 110 -10.80 20.19 -2.64
CA GLU A 110 -12.14 19.62 -2.75
C GLU A 110 -12.26 18.57 -3.86
N GLU A 111 -11.38 18.64 -4.87
CA GLU A 111 -11.34 17.67 -5.95
C GLU A 111 -10.63 16.36 -5.59
N HIS A 112 -10.00 16.32 -4.42
CA HIS A 112 -9.17 15.22 -3.96
C HIS A 112 -9.65 14.56 -2.67
N ILE A 113 -10.61 15.19 -1.94
CA ILE A 113 -11.02 14.73 -0.62
C ILE A 113 -12.50 14.40 -0.62
N TYR A 114 -12.85 13.20 -0.18
CA TYR A 114 -14.19 12.64 -0.20
C TYR A 114 -14.62 12.17 1.18
N LEU A 115 -15.89 12.34 1.53
CA LEU A 115 -16.51 11.79 2.72
C LEU A 115 -17.52 10.70 2.33
N HIS A 116 -17.39 9.53 2.92
CA HIS A 116 -18.25 8.37 2.70
C HIS A 116 -18.86 7.91 4.02
N ALA A 117 -20.06 7.34 3.96
CA ALA A 117 -20.67 6.62 5.06
C ALA A 117 -20.80 5.13 4.72
N LEU A 118 -20.46 4.24 5.65
CA LEU A 118 -20.69 2.81 5.48
C LEU A 118 -22.17 2.46 5.71
N PRO A 119 -22.73 1.52 4.94
CA PRO A 119 -24.00 0.92 5.28
C PRO A 119 -23.89 0.14 6.60
N TYR A 120 -25.01 0.07 7.33
CA TYR A 120 -25.10 -0.77 8.53
C TYR A 120 -24.79 -2.26 8.19
N PRO A 121 -24.02 -3.01 9.02
CA PRO A 121 -23.53 -2.66 10.34
C PRO A 121 -22.20 -1.87 10.36
N GLY A 122 -21.56 -1.61 9.24
CA GLY A 122 -20.28 -0.87 9.18
C GLY A 122 -19.09 -1.71 9.63
N GLY A 123 -19.12 -3.00 9.37
CA GLY A 123 -18.05 -3.94 9.70
C GLY A 123 -16.91 -3.97 8.69
N GLN A 124 -15.97 -4.90 8.90
CA GLN A 124 -14.83 -5.07 8.00
C GLN A 124 -15.22 -5.42 6.56
N ARG A 125 -16.34 -6.09 6.37
CA ARG A 125 -16.84 -6.46 5.03
C ARG A 125 -17.25 -5.23 4.24
N GLU A 126 -18.11 -4.38 4.82
CA GLU A 126 -18.60 -3.17 4.18
C GLU A 126 -17.45 -2.21 3.88
N LEU A 127 -16.49 -2.06 4.82
CA LEU A 127 -15.29 -1.27 4.63
C LEU A 127 -14.43 -1.83 3.49
N GLY A 128 -14.15 -3.13 3.48
CA GLY A 128 -13.36 -3.78 2.43
C GLY A 128 -14.00 -3.68 1.05
N GLU A 129 -15.33 -3.77 0.94
CA GLU A 129 -16.06 -3.59 -0.31
C GLU A 129 -16.00 -2.14 -0.82
N LEU A 130 -16.11 -1.14 0.07
CA LEU A 130 -15.97 0.27 -0.30
C LEU A 130 -14.54 0.56 -0.76
N VAL A 131 -13.53 0.19 0.04
CA VAL A 131 -12.12 0.43 -0.30
C VAL A 131 -11.75 -0.25 -1.62
N ALA A 132 -12.23 -1.47 -1.86
CA ALA A 132 -12.00 -2.17 -3.12
C ALA A 132 -12.56 -1.39 -4.32
N ARG A 133 -13.76 -0.80 -4.22
CA ARG A 133 -14.35 0.05 -5.27
C ARG A 133 -13.54 1.33 -5.48
N LEU A 134 -13.11 1.99 -4.41
CA LEU A 134 -12.28 3.19 -4.49
C LEU A 134 -10.91 2.89 -5.12
N HIS A 135 -10.35 1.72 -4.82
CA HIS A 135 -9.05 1.30 -5.35
C HIS A 135 -9.08 0.91 -6.83
N VAL A 136 -10.22 0.50 -7.38
CA VAL A 136 -10.35 0.15 -8.82
C VAL A 136 -10.20 1.38 -9.72
N ASN A 137 -10.73 2.52 -9.31
CA ASN A 137 -10.73 3.73 -10.11
C ASN A 137 -9.31 4.27 -10.28
N ARG A 138 -8.90 4.53 -11.53
CA ARG A 138 -7.62 5.19 -11.80
C ARG A 138 -7.68 6.64 -11.33
N LEU A 139 -6.51 7.15 -10.92
CA LEU A 139 -6.35 8.57 -10.66
C LEU A 139 -6.41 9.36 -11.96
N ASP A 140 -7.10 10.49 -11.93
CA ASP A 140 -7.22 11.39 -13.08
C ASP A 140 -5.88 12.11 -13.35
N ARG A 141 -5.32 11.87 -14.54
CA ARG A 141 -4.01 12.43 -14.93
C ARG A 141 -4.04 13.91 -15.26
N SER A 142 -5.22 14.52 -15.38
CA SER A 142 -5.36 15.97 -15.54
C SER A 142 -5.18 16.75 -14.23
N ARG A 143 -5.06 16.04 -13.11
CA ARG A 143 -4.92 16.57 -11.74
C ARG A 143 -3.74 15.94 -11.03
N PRO A 144 -3.28 16.50 -9.88
CA PRO A 144 -2.35 15.82 -9.00
C PRO A 144 -2.82 14.42 -8.62
N LEU A 145 -1.92 13.43 -8.67
CA LEU A 145 -2.26 12.01 -8.67
C LEU A 145 -2.43 11.45 -7.25
N TRP A 146 -3.42 11.99 -6.51
CA TRP A 146 -3.78 11.52 -5.18
C TRP A 146 -5.26 11.73 -4.87
N GLU A 147 -5.82 10.93 -3.99
CA GLU A 147 -7.16 11.07 -3.42
C GLU A 147 -7.14 10.65 -1.95
N MET A 148 -7.93 11.32 -1.10
CA MET A 148 -8.19 10.94 0.29
C MET A 148 -9.68 10.71 0.50
N HIS A 149 -10.01 9.59 1.10
CA HIS A 149 -11.38 9.20 1.41
C HIS A 149 -11.53 9.04 2.92
N LEU A 150 -12.32 9.90 3.55
CA LEU A 150 -12.77 9.75 4.93
C LEU A 150 -14.00 8.83 4.92
N ILE A 151 -14.03 7.85 5.82
CA ILE A 151 -15.09 6.85 5.86
C ILE A 151 -15.64 6.77 7.27
N GLU A 152 -16.88 7.22 7.46
CA GLU A 152 -17.60 7.17 8.73
C GLU A 152 -18.51 5.94 8.81
N GLY A 153 -19.07 5.69 9.99
CA GLY A 153 -20.04 4.62 10.20
C GLY A 153 -19.43 3.25 10.47
N LEU A 154 -18.13 3.16 10.80
CA LEU A 154 -17.55 1.91 11.25
C LEU A 154 -18.08 1.52 12.63
N GLU A 155 -18.35 0.22 12.81
CA GLU A 155 -18.77 -0.33 14.12
C GLU A 155 -17.75 -0.04 15.22
N GLY A 156 -18.22 0.03 16.46
CA GLY A 156 -17.35 0.23 17.63
C GLY A 156 -16.86 1.68 17.83
N GLY A 157 -17.51 2.69 17.22
CA GLY A 157 -17.12 4.08 17.37
C GLY A 157 -15.80 4.40 16.65
N ARG A 158 -15.64 3.89 15.46
CA ARG A 158 -14.45 4.04 14.62
C ARG A 158 -14.75 4.75 13.30
N TYR A 159 -13.71 5.23 12.66
CA TYR A 159 -13.72 5.72 11.28
C TYR A 159 -12.47 5.24 10.56
N ALA A 160 -12.46 5.34 9.25
CA ALA A 160 -11.30 5.03 8.46
C ALA A 160 -10.88 6.20 7.57
N VAL A 161 -9.60 6.21 7.23
CA VAL A 161 -9.01 7.08 6.22
C VAL A 161 -8.36 6.18 5.17
N TYR A 162 -8.77 6.34 3.92
CA TYR A 162 -8.15 5.66 2.80
C TYR A 162 -7.46 6.68 1.91
N MET A 163 -6.13 6.63 1.85
CA MET A 163 -5.30 7.49 1.01
C MET A 163 -4.86 6.73 -0.21
N LYS A 164 -5.10 7.28 -1.42
CA LYS A 164 -4.69 6.70 -2.70
C LYS A 164 -3.69 7.60 -3.38
N LEU A 165 -2.54 7.04 -3.80
CA LEU A 165 -1.39 7.74 -4.34
C LEU A 165 -0.86 7.02 -5.56
N HIS A 166 -0.45 7.74 -6.61
CA HIS A 166 0.18 7.11 -7.76
C HIS A 166 1.63 6.71 -7.46
N HIS A 167 2.00 5.48 -7.78
CA HIS A 167 3.30 4.92 -7.40
C HIS A 167 4.49 5.59 -8.12
N SER A 168 4.24 6.31 -9.22
CA SER A 168 5.29 7.11 -9.88
C SER A 168 5.80 8.27 -9.04
N GLN A 169 5.00 8.78 -8.09
CA GLN A 169 5.35 9.92 -7.24
C GLN A 169 5.66 9.50 -5.79
N PHE A 170 5.10 8.37 -5.35
CA PHE A 170 5.20 7.90 -3.97
C PHE A 170 5.63 6.43 -3.93
N ASP A 171 6.73 6.16 -3.29
CA ASP A 171 7.05 4.82 -2.79
C ASP A 171 6.53 4.64 -1.35
N GLY A 172 6.51 3.39 -0.88
CA GLY A 172 6.02 3.07 0.46
C GLY A 172 6.78 3.78 1.58
N LYS A 173 8.09 3.99 1.44
CA LYS A 173 8.92 4.65 2.45
C LYS A 173 8.64 6.16 2.51
N ARG A 174 8.53 6.80 1.35
CA ARG A 174 8.23 8.24 1.26
C ARG A 174 6.84 8.53 1.81
N GLY A 175 5.84 7.70 1.49
CA GLY A 175 4.49 7.84 2.03
C GLY A 175 4.45 7.76 3.56
N VAL A 176 5.12 6.77 4.15
CA VAL A 176 5.21 6.61 5.61
C VAL A 176 6.01 7.75 6.26
N SER A 177 7.12 8.16 5.65
CA SER A 177 7.93 9.29 6.14
C SER A 177 7.16 10.60 6.17
N LEU A 178 6.36 10.88 5.14
CA LEU A 178 5.50 12.07 5.11
C LEU A 178 4.39 12.00 6.16
N ALA A 179 3.79 10.82 6.34
CA ALA A 179 2.70 10.63 7.28
C ALA A 179 3.11 10.91 8.74
N GLN A 180 4.39 10.74 9.11
CA GLN A 180 4.86 11.04 10.48
C GLN A 180 4.66 12.50 10.89
N TYR A 181 4.67 13.46 9.95
CA TYR A 181 4.46 14.87 10.21
C TYR A 181 2.98 15.23 10.44
N THR A 182 2.08 14.31 10.14
CA THR A 182 0.62 14.51 10.28
C THR A 182 0.04 13.84 11.51
N ARG A 183 0.89 13.21 12.32
CA ARG A 183 0.51 12.41 13.47
C ARG A 183 1.30 12.81 14.72
N SER A 184 0.81 12.41 15.87
CA SER A 184 1.45 12.62 17.17
C SER A 184 1.42 11.34 18.00
N THR A 185 2.41 11.15 18.87
CA THR A 185 2.38 10.11 19.91
C THR A 185 1.56 10.52 21.15
N LYS A 186 1.13 11.81 21.21
CA LYS A 186 0.37 12.36 22.33
C LYS A 186 -1.10 12.57 21.95
N PRO A 187 -2.06 12.01 22.70
CA PRO A 187 -3.48 12.14 22.39
C PRO A 187 -4.04 13.56 22.56
N SER A 188 -3.32 14.45 23.27
CA SER A 188 -3.73 15.83 23.51
C SER A 188 -3.46 16.79 22.36
N VAL A 189 -2.61 16.43 21.40
CA VAL A 189 -2.26 17.30 20.28
C VAL A 189 -3.44 17.47 19.33
N ARG A 190 -3.70 18.72 18.97
CA ARG A 190 -4.76 19.14 18.04
C ARG A 190 -4.17 20.05 16.97
N GLY A 191 -4.94 20.31 15.91
CA GLY A 191 -4.52 21.21 14.83
C GLY A 191 -3.46 20.62 13.90
N LEU A 192 -3.28 19.29 13.89
CA LEU A 192 -2.39 18.62 12.95
C LEU A 192 -2.88 18.85 11.52
N LEU A 193 -1.93 19.23 10.67
CA LEU A 193 -2.19 19.48 9.26
C LEU A 193 -2.29 18.14 8.49
N PRO A 194 -3.12 18.08 7.45
CA PRO A 194 -3.11 16.94 6.53
C PRO A 194 -1.80 16.90 5.72
N ILE A 195 -1.47 15.73 5.19
CA ILE A 195 -0.19 15.43 4.55
C ILE A 195 0.16 16.39 3.38
N TRP A 196 -0.83 16.86 2.65
CA TRP A 196 -0.64 17.81 1.54
C TRP A 196 -0.39 19.25 1.97
N ALA A 197 -0.69 19.58 3.23
CA ALA A 197 -0.55 20.94 3.76
C ALA A 197 0.73 21.15 4.58
N VAL A 198 1.50 20.10 4.83
CA VAL A 198 2.75 20.16 5.60
C VAL A 198 3.83 20.84 4.77
N ASP A 199 4.43 21.91 5.29
CA ASP A 199 5.60 22.54 4.68
C ASP A 199 6.86 21.71 4.95
N LEU A 200 7.30 20.98 3.94
CA LEU A 200 8.47 20.11 4.00
C LEU A 200 9.79 20.84 3.67
N SER A 201 9.75 22.08 3.18
CA SER A 201 10.95 22.84 2.79
C SER A 201 11.92 23.00 3.97
N LYS A 202 11.39 23.33 5.14
CA LYS A 202 12.16 23.47 6.39
C LYS A 202 12.82 22.19 6.90
N HIS A 203 12.27 21.04 6.49
CA HIS A 203 12.80 19.72 6.86
C HIS A 203 13.81 19.19 5.84
N ARG A 204 13.69 19.63 4.59
CA ARG A 204 14.59 19.29 3.49
C ARG A 204 15.95 19.96 3.64
N GLU A 205 16.01 21.23 4.03
CA GLU A 205 17.24 21.96 4.30
C GLU A 205 18.09 21.29 5.40
N ARG A 206 17.46 20.74 6.45
CA ARG A 206 18.14 19.97 7.50
C ARG A 206 18.66 18.60 7.03
N ALA A 207 18.01 17.97 6.04
CA ALA A 207 18.41 16.67 5.50
C ALA A 207 19.42 16.79 4.35
N GLU A 208 19.35 17.86 3.55
CA GLU A 208 20.23 18.12 2.40
C GLU A 208 21.55 18.82 2.77
N GLY A 209 21.62 19.49 3.94
CA GLY A 209 22.87 20.06 4.49
C GLY A 209 23.98 19.03 4.74
N GLY A 210 23.70 17.73 4.53
CA GLY A 210 24.66 16.66 4.67
C GLY A 210 25.03 15.89 3.39
N LYS A 211 24.32 16.00 2.26
CA LYS A 211 24.55 15.08 1.11
C LYS A 211 24.13 15.64 -0.25
N ARG A 212 24.82 16.64 -0.75
CA ARG A 212 25.14 16.71 -2.18
C ARG A 212 26.52 16.08 -2.41
N ALA A 213 26.66 14.80 -2.13
CA ALA A 213 27.70 14.01 -2.78
C ALA A 213 27.23 13.83 -4.22
N ALA A 214 27.87 14.54 -5.15
CA ALA A 214 27.74 14.30 -6.57
C ALA A 214 27.81 12.79 -6.79
N ALA A 215 26.79 12.21 -7.43
CA ALA A 215 26.93 10.89 -8.02
C ALA A 215 28.05 11.05 -9.04
N ALA A 216 29.25 10.60 -8.71
CA ALA A 216 30.34 10.47 -9.67
C ALA A 216 29.79 9.55 -10.76
N GLU A 217 29.72 10.06 -12.00
CA GLU A 217 29.40 9.24 -13.16
C GLU A 217 30.42 8.11 -13.18
N ALA A 218 29.95 6.88 -12.95
CA ALA A 218 30.79 5.69 -13.05
C ALA A 218 31.44 5.69 -14.43
N GLY A 219 32.73 5.58 -14.49
CA GLY A 219 33.46 5.55 -15.75
C GLY A 219 32.95 4.42 -16.65
N ARG A 220 33.08 4.55 -17.97
CA ARG A 220 32.64 3.51 -18.93
C ARG A 220 33.19 2.12 -18.60
N LEU A 221 34.41 2.05 -18.07
CA LEU A 221 35.05 0.79 -17.64
C LEU A 221 34.34 0.18 -16.42
N ASP A 222 33.93 1.00 -15.44
CA ASP A 222 33.21 0.52 -14.26
C ASP A 222 31.81 -0.01 -14.64
N GLN A 223 31.13 0.65 -15.59
CA GLN A 223 29.86 0.17 -16.11
C GLN A 223 30.02 -1.18 -16.85
N LEU A 224 31.05 -1.34 -17.67
CA LEU A 224 31.34 -2.62 -18.34
C LEU A 224 31.67 -3.73 -17.33
N ALA A 225 32.45 -3.41 -16.29
CA ALA A 225 32.76 -4.35 -15.21
C ALA A 225 31.48 -4.77 -14.45
N ALA A 226 30.57 -3.84 -14.16
CA ALA A 226 29.29 -4.13 -13.51
C ALA A 226 28.41 -5.06 -14.37
N TRP A 227 28.35 -4.84 -15.68
CA TRP A 227 27.68 -5.75 -16.62
C TRP A 227 28.34 -7.13 -16.67
N GLY A 228 29.67 -7.20 -16.68
CA GLY A 228 30.42 -8.47 -16.63
C GLY A 228 30.08 -9.28 -15.37
N LYS A 229 30.04 -8.64 -14.20
CA LYS A 229 29.65 -9.28 -12.93
C LYS A 229 28.20 -9.75 -12.97
N ALA A 230 27.28 -8.94 -13.49
CA ALA A 230 25.86 -9.29 -13.62
C ALA A 230 25.65 -10.51 -14.52
N LEU A 231 26.31 -10.56 -15.69
CA LEU A 231 26.23 -11.67 -16.63
C LEU A 231 26.84 -12.96 -16.06
N SER A 232 28.01 -12.87 -15.40
CA SER A 232 28.64 -14.00 -14.72
C SER A 232 27.73 -14.58 -13.63
N LYS A 233 27.11 -13.73 -12.83
CA LYS A 233 26.17 -14.17 -11.79
C LYS A 233 24.92 -14.78 -12.41
N MET A 234 24.37 -14.20 -13.47
CA MET A 234 23.24 -14.75 -14.20
C MET A 234 23.54 -16.15 -14.73
N ARG A 235 24.72 -16.33 -15.33
CA ARG A 235 25.18 -17.64 -15.82
C ARG A 235 25.25 -18.67 -14.67
N ALA A 236 25.83 -18.29 -13.52
CA ALA A 236 25.92 -19.17 -12.36
C ALA A 236 24.51 -19.56 -11.84
N VAL A 237 23.56 -18.61 -11.79
CA VAL A 237 22.19 -18.88 -11.36
C VAL A 237 21.47 -19.82 -12.34
N LEU A 238 21.58 -19.58 -13.65
CA LEU A 238 20.96 -20.42 -14.68
C LEU A 238 21.61 -21.83 -14.76
N GLY A 239 22.92 -21.92 -14.48
CA GLY A 239 23.66 -23.19 -14.39
C GLY A 239 23.47 -23.94 -13.08
N HIS A 240 22.68 -23.41 -12.13
CA HIS A 240 22.51 -23.95 -10.76
C HIS A 240 23.77 -23.93 -9.90
N ASP A 241 24.80 -23.18 -10.31
CA ASP A 241 26.09 -23.07 -9.60
C ASP A 241 26.08 -21.98 -8.50
N ALA A 242 24.95 -21.27 -8.33
CA ALA A 242 24.85 -20.18 -7.35
C ALA A 242 24.60 -20.66 -5.90
N GLY A 243 24.46 -21.96 -5.70
CA GLY A 243 24.27 -22.60 -4.40
C GLY A 243 22.81 -22.99 -4.09
N PRO A 244 22.63 -23.82 -3.05
CA PRO A 244 21.32 -24.33 -2.68
C PRO A 244 20.39 -23.21 -2.20
N GLY A 245 19.11 -23.30 -2.55
CA GLY A 245 18.07 -22.35 -2.16
C GLY A 245 18.02 -21.05 -2.97
N VAL A 246 18.97 -20.83 -3.89
CA VAL A 246 18.91 -19.73 -4.85
C VAL A 246 17.84 -20.04 -5.90
N ILE A 247 16.94 -19.07 -6.13
CA ILE A 247 15.83 -19.23 -7.09
C ILE A 247 16.31 -18.86 -8.49
N VAL A 248 16.14 -19.77 -9.42
CA VAL A 248 16.36 -19.52 -10.85
C VAL A 248 15.18 -18.68 -11.37
N PRO A 249 15.44 -17.58 -12.08
CA PRO A 249 14.37 -16.77 -12.70
C PRO A 249 13.48 -17.63 -13.62
N TYR A 250 12.17 -17.32 -13.65
CA TYR A 250 11.17 -17.99 -14.50
C TYR A 250 10.88 -19.47 -14.17
N THR A 251 11.22 -19.91 -12.95
CA THR A 251 10.84 -21.25 -12.43
C THR A 251 9.56 -21.22 -11.60
N ALA A 252 8.88 -20.07 -11.52
CA ALA A 252 7.60 -19.98 -10.83
C ALA A 252 6.56 -20.91 -11.48
N PRO A 253 5.89 -21.80 -10.70
CA PRO A 253 4.95 -22.76 -11.26
C PRO A 253 3.68 -22.08 -11.78
N ALA A 254 2.98 -22.74 -12.69
CA ALA A 254 1.64 -22.32 -13.07
C ALA A 254 0.69 -22.38 -11.86
N SER A 255 -0.10 -21.32 -11.66
CA SER A 255 -1.02 -21.21 -10.54
C SER A 255 -2.29 -20.47 -10.95
N ILE A 256 -3.41 -20.76 -10.27
CA ILE A 256 -4.64 -19.97 -10.41
C ILE A 256 -4.47 -18.50 -10.05
N LEU A 257 -3.39 -18.15 -9.30
CA LEU A 257 -3.05 -16.78 -8.94
C LEU A 257 -2.41 -16.01 -10.10
N ASN A 258 -2.21 -16.66 -11.25
CA ASN A 258 -1.52 -16.07 -12.39
C ASN A 258 -2.39 -16.15 -13.65
N GLY A 259 -2.62 -14.99 -14.26
CA GLY A 259 -3.47 -14.89 -15.44
C GLY A 259 -3.78 -13.44 -15.83
N PRO A 260 -4.58 -13.26 -16.89
CA PRO A 260 -5.00 -11.92 -17.29
C PRO A 260 -5.87 -11.28 -16.20
N LEU A 261 -5.47 -10.06 -15.80
CA LEU A 261 -6.18 -9.31 -14.76
C LEU A 261 -7.43 -8.63 -15.34
N THR A 262 -8.47 -8.57 -14.52
CA THR A 262 -9.62 -7.68 -14.72
C THR A 262 -9.47 -6.41 -13.87
N PRO A 263 -10.26 -5.35 -14.10
CA PRO A 263 -10.24 -4.17 -13.23
C PRO A 263 -10.66 -4.45 -11.78
N ARG A 264 -11.38 -5.54 -11.53
CA ARG A 264 -11.94 -5.86 -10.21
C ARG A 264 -10.86 -6.07 -9.15
N ARG A 265 -11.10 -5.54 -7.96
CA ARG A 265 -10.22 -5.69 -6.79
C ARG A 265 -11.02 -6.13 -5.57
N ARG A 266 -10.35 -6.83 -4.67
CA ARG A 266 -10.80 -7.16 -3.32
C ARG A 266 -9.63 -6.98 -2.37
N LEU A 267 -9.94 -6.49 -1.17
CA LEU A 267 -8.98 -6.29 -0.10
C LEU A 267 -9.33 -7.23 1.06
N GLY A 268 -8.37 -8.05 1.48
CA GLY A 268 -8.39 -8.79 2.74
C GLY A 268 -7.40 -8.19 3.72
N THR A 269 -7.71 -8.24 5.02
CA THR A 269 -6.84 -7.67 6.06
C THR A 269 -6.75 -8.56 7.29
N VAL A 270 -5.58 -8.58 7.93
CA VAL A 270 -5.36 -9.23 9.23
C VAL A 270 -4.22 -8.52 9.97
N SER A 271 -4.31 -8.45 11.30
CA SER A 271 -3.22 -7.98 12.17
C SER A 271 -2.62 -9.17 12.90
N LEU A 272 -1.31 -9.34 12.79
CA LEU A 272 -0.52 -10.38 13.46
C LEU A 272 0.31 -9.76 14.57
N SER A 273 0.50 -10.48 15.68
CA SER A 273 1.28 -9.98 16.81
C SER A 273 2.78 -10.08 16.54
N ILE A 274 3.50 -8.95 16.55
CA ILE A 274 4.96 -8.89 16.41
C ILE A 274 5.68 -9.65 17.55
N PRO A 275 5.28 -9.54 18.83
CA PRO A 275 5.87 -10.35 19.90
C PRO A 275 5.79 -11.86 19.63
N ARG A 276 4.65 -12.37 19.14
CA ARG A 276 4.50 -13.78 18.76
C ARG A 276 5.42 -14.17 17.61
N ILE A 277 5.48 -13.34 16.56
CA ILE A 277 6.37 -13.54 15.41
C ILE A 277 7.83 -13.57 15.85
N ARG A 278 8.25 -12.69 16.77
CA ARG A 278 9.61 -12.66 17.33
C ARG A 278 9.92 -13.87 18.17
N ALA A 279 8.99 -14.32 19.03
CA ALA A 279 9.14 -15.53 19.81
C ALA A 279 9.35 -16.75 18.90
N LEU A 280 8.54 -16.87 17.84
CA LEU A 280 8.70 -17.91 16.84
C LEU A 280 10.06 -17.80 16.12
N GLY A 281 10.50 -16.60 15.75
CA GLY A 281 11.79 -16.37 15.14
C GLY A 281 12.98 -16.76 16.02
N ALA A 282 12.89 -16.53 17.34
CA ALA A 282 13.91 -16.91 18.30
C ALA A 282 14.00 -18.44 18.48
N ALA A 283 12.91 -19.19 18.29
CA ALA A 283 12.88 -20.64 18.41
C ALA A 283 13.41 -21.37 17.16
N VAL A 284 13.60 -20.67 16.03
CA VAL A 284 14.23 -21.25 14.84
C VAL A 284 15.74 -21.37 15.09
N GLU A 285 16.32 -22.52 14.75
CA GLU A 285 17.76 -22.74 14.82
C GLU A 285 18.54 -21.67 14.01
N GLY A 286 19.49 -21.01 14.64
CA GLY A 286 20.18 -19.84 14.06
C GLY A 286 19.34 -18.58 13.96
N GLY A 287 18.19 -18.53 14.66
CA GLY A 287 17.24 -17.42 14.68
C GLY A 287 16.53 -17.22 13.34
N ALA A 288 15.42 -16.49 13.32
CA ALA A 288 14.81 -16.01 12.08
C ALA A 288 14.28 -14.57 12.26
N THR A 289 14.40 -13.77 11.22
CA THR A 289 13.91 -12.39 11.21
C THR A 289 12.38 -12.35 11.12
N VAL A 290 11.77 -11.23 11.57
CA VAL A 290 10.32 -11.00 11.42
C VAL A 290 9.88 -11.23 9.97
N ASN A 291 10.67 -10.76 9.00
CA ASN A 291 10.32 -10.91 7.58
C ASN A 291 10.33 -12.37 7.12
N GLU A 292 11.31 -13.18 7.58
CA GLU A 292 11.38 -14.61 7.26
C GLU A 292 10.19 -15.39 7.83
N ILE A 293 9.80 -15.08 9.07
CA ILE A 293 8.59 -15.69 9.69
C ILE A 293 7.32 -15.28 8.93
N VAL A 294 7.20 -14.02 8.54
CA VAL A 294 6.05 -13.54 7.75
C VAL A 294 5.95 -14.26 6.40
N LEU A 295 7.07 -14.46 5.72
CA LEU A 295 7.08 -15.22 4.46
C LEU A 295 6.63 -16.67 4.67
N ALA A 296 7.05 -17.31 5.77
CA ALA A 296 6.61 -18.66 6.11
C ALA A 296 5.12 -18.72 6.45
N VAL A 297 4.60 -17.74 7.20
CA VAL A 297 3.17 -17.61 7.49
C VAL A 297 2.37 -17.42 6.20
N CYS A 298 2.83 -16.56 5.28
CA CYS A 298 2.21 -16.39 3.97
C CYS A 298 2.26 -17.69 3.15
N GLY A 299 3.38 -18.42 3.18
CA GLY A 299 3.52 -19.71 2.49
C GLY A 299 2.50 -20.75 2.98
N GLY A 300 2.31 -20.89 4.29
CA GLY A 300 1.32 -21.78 4.86
C GLY A 300 -0.12 -21.35 4.58
N ALA A 301 -0.40 -20.07 4.70
CA ALA A 301 -1.71 -19.51 4.37
C ALA A 301 -2.10 -19.74 2.90
N LEU A 302 -1.17 -19.50 1.98
CA LEU A 302 -1.37 -19.74 0.54
C LEU A 302 -1.52 -21.22 0.22
N ARG A 303 -0.72 -22.10 0.86
CA ARG A 303 -0.88 -23.55 0.74
C ARG A 303 -2.30 -23.98 1.09
N ARG A 304 -2.82 -23.54 2.24
CA ARG A 304 -4.19 -23.87 2.67
C ARG A 304 -5.23 -23.30 1.72
N TYR A 305 -5.09 -22.05 1.34
CA TYR A 305 -5.98 -21.39 0.39
C TYR A 305 -6.08 -22.12 -0.95
N LEU A 306 -4.95 -22.57 -1.50
CA LEU A 306 -4.90 -23.30 -2.76
C LEU A 306 -5.37 -24.75 -2.61
N LYS A 307 -5.07 -25.39 -1.48
CA LYS A 307 -5.56 -26.73 -1.16
C LYS A 307 -7.09 -26.77 -1.06
N ASP A 308 -7.70 -25.78 -0.41
CA ASP A 308 -9.18 -25.66 -0.31
C ASP A 308 -9.86 -25.52 -1.68
N ARG A 309 -9.09 -25.35 -2.76
CA ARG A 309 -9.54 -25.19 -4.15
C ARG A 309 -9.03 -26.25 -5.11
N ASP A 310 -8.41 -27.29 -4.60
CA ASP A 310 -7.74 -28.33 -5.39
C ASP A 310 -6.78 -27.77 -6.46
N ALA A 311 -6.14 -26.64 -6.15
CA ALA A 311 -5.29 -25.87 -7.07
C ALA A 311 -3.85 -25.66 -6.56
N LEU A 312 -3.41 -26.49 -5.61
CA LEU A 312 -2.07 -26.42 -5.07
C LEU A 312 -1.07 -27.01 -6.08
N PRO A 313 -0.10 -26.22 -6.59
CA PRO A 313 0.95 -26.72 -7.47
C PRO A 313 1.85 -27.76 -6.77
N ARG A 314 2.49 -28.61 -7.57
CA ARG A 314 3.50 -29.57 -7.06
C ARG A 314 4.79 -28.88 -6.66
N GLU A 315 5.18 -27.83 -7.36
CA GLU A 315 6.32 -26.98 -7.06
C GLU A 315 5.92 -25.84 -6.14
N PRO A 316 6.90 -25.22 -5.40
CA PRO A 316 6.60 -24.11 -4.51
C PRO A 316 6.21 -22.85 -5.26
N LEU A 317 5.28 -22.07 -4.71
CA LEU A 317 5.08 -20.70 -5.17
C LEU A 317 6.31 -19.85 -4.88
N ILE A 318 6.65 -18.99 -5.82
CA ILE A 318 7.75 -18.03 -5.71
C ILE A 318 7.19 -16.63 -5.43
N ALA A 319 7.68 -15.98 -4.39
CA ALA A 319 7.38 -14.60 -4.08
C ALA A 319 8.50 -13.67 -4.53
N ALA A 320 8.12 -12.55 -5.15
CA ALA A 320 9.01 -11.41 -5.35
C ALA A 320 8.94 -10.52 -4.10
N CYS A 321 10.08 -10.32 -3.45
CA CYS A 321 10.17 -9.55 -2.20
C CYS A 321 11.03 -8.31 -2.43
N PRO A 322 10.43 -7.10 -2.46
CA PRO A 322 11.19 -5.85 -2.52
C PRO A 322 12.09 -5.70 -1.28
N VAL A 323 13.33 -5.30 -1.49
CA VAL A 323 14.33 -5.06 -0.44
C VAL A 323 15.01 -3.71 -0.64
N ALA A 324 15.30 -3.02 0.45
CA ALA A 324 16.08 -1.79 0.37
C ALA A 324 17.54 -2.12 0.08
N LEU A 325 18.13 -1.44 -0.89
CA LEU A 325 19.56 -1.51 -1.14
C LEU A 325 20.28 -0.54 -0.21
N THR A 326 21.37 -1.01 0.39
CA THR A 326 22.26 -0.21 1.23
C THR A 326 23.60 -0.07 0.51
N ARG A 327 24.14 1.14 0.45
CA ARG A 327 25.49 1.35 -0.08
C ARG A 327 26.52 0.77 0.88
N LYS A 328 27.73 0.42 0.36
CA LYS A 328 28.84 -0.10 1.17
C LYS A 328 29.31 0.87 2.27
N ASP A 329 29.09 2.17 2.09
CA ASP A 329 29.36 3.22 3.08
C ASP A 329 28.29 3.32 4.20
N GLY A 330 27.32 2.38 4.24
CA GLY A 330 26.23 2.38 5.21
C GLY A 330 25.15 3.45 4.96
N ALA A 331 25.32 4.30 3.96
CA ALA A 331 24.31 5.27 3.57
C ALA A 331 23.17 4.59 2.84
N ALA A 332 21.92 4.97 3.15
CA ALA A 332 20.79 4.53 2.35
C ALA A 332 20.98 4.99 0.90
N ALA A 333 20.86 4.07 -0.05
CA ALA A 333 21.02 4.35 -1.48
C ALA A 333 19.81 5.10 -2.06
N GLY A 334 19.36 6.19 -1.42
CA GLY A 334 18.19 6.94 -1.84
C GLY A 334 16.95 6.05 -1.96
N ASN A 335 16.23 6.15 -3.08
CA ASN A 335 15.06 5.33 -3.41
C ASN A 335 15.43 4.01 -4.13
N ALA A 336 16.67 3.53 -4.02
CA ALA A 336 17.09 2.30 -4.65
C ALA A 336 16.44 1.09 -3.95
N VAL A 337 15.48 0.47 -4.62
CA VAL A 337 14.78 -0.73 -4.18
C VAL A 337 15.21 -1.88 -5.08
N GLY A 338 15.79 -2.92 -4.48
CA GLY A 338 16.03 -4.18 -5.14
C GLY A 338 14.86 -5.15 -4.94
N GLN A 339 14.99 -6.34 -5.49
CA GLN A 339 14.01 -7.42 -5.34
C GLN A 339 14.71 -8.75 -5.25
N ILE A 340 14.40 -9.57 -4.26
CA ILE A 340 14.82 -10.96 -4.19
C ILE A 340 13.64 -11.89 -4.48
N LEU A 341 13.93 -13.05 -5.04
CA LEU A 341 12.97 -14.14 -5.20
C LEU A 341 13.06 -15.07 -3.99
N VAL A 342 11.93 -15.53 -3.46
CA VAL A 342 11.90 -16.42 -2.30
C VAL A 342 10.90 -17.56 -2.55
N SER A 343 11.34 -18.80 -2.37
CA SER A 343 10.44 -19.95 -2.32
C SER A 343 9.57 -19.88 -1.07
N LEU A 344 8.25 -19.99 -1.24
CA LEU A 344 7.30 -20.05 -0.12
C LEU A 344 7.04 -21.46 0.39
N GLU A 345 7.72 -22.46 -0.18
CA GLU A 345 7.61 -23.88 0.21
C GLU A 345 6.16 -24.39 0.33
N THR A 346 5.29 -23.87 -0.51
CA THR A 346 3.85 -24.18 -0.45
C THR A 346 3.53 -25.65 -0.69
N HIS A 347 4.40 -26.40 -1.39
CA HIS A 347 4.28 -27.84 -1.63
C HIS A 347 4.57 -28.66 -0.37
N VAL A 348 5.37 -28.15 0.59
CA VAL A 348 5.77 -28.84 1.81
C VAL A 348 4.62 -28.83 2.83
N GLY A 349 4.17 -30.02 3.24
CA GLY A 349 3.06 -30.21 4.18
C GLY A 349 3.41 -29.88 5.62
N HIS A 350 4.59 -30.27 6.07
CA HIS A 350 5.02 -30.16 7.46
C HIS A 350 5.40 -28.70 7.81
N PRO A 351 4.77 -28.07 8.83
CA PRO A 351 4.92 -26.64 9.10
C PRO A 351 6.38 -26.22 9.38
N THR A 352 7.09 -26.96 10.23
CA THR A 352 8.50 -26.65 10.58
C THR A 352 9.46 -26.85 9.41
N GLN A 353 9.26 -27.86 8.57
CA GLN A 353 10.08 -28.05 7.37
C GLN A 353 9.85 -26.92 6.38
N ARG A 354 8.58 -26.52 6.18
CA ARG A 354 8.22 -25.36 5.36
C ARG A 354 8.88 -24.09 5.86
N LEU A 355 8.80 -23.82 7.16
CA LEU A 355 9.45 -22.65 7.79
C LEU A 355 10.96 -22.65 7.51
N ARG A 356 11.66 -23.77 7.76
CA ARG A 356 13.11 -23.88 7.52
C ARG A 356 13.46 -23.66 6.05
N GLY A 357 12.69 -24.22 5.12
CA GLY A 357 12.91 -24.04 3.68
C GLY A 357 12.74 -22.58 3.25
N VAL A 358 11.70 -21.90 3.72
CA VAL A 358 11.48 -20.46 3.45
C VAL A 358 12.62 -19.62 3.98
N VAL A 359 13.08 -19.87 5.21
CA VAL A 359 14.23 -19.17 5.82
C VAL A 359 15.50 -19.39 5.01
N ALA A 360 15.79 -20.64 4.62
CA ALA A 360 16.97 -20.98 3.81
C ALA A 360 16.93 -20.26 2.45
N SER A 361 15.80 -20.33 1.74
CA SER A 361 15.63 -19.64 0.46
C SER A 361 15.77 -18.11 0.59
N SER A 362 15.17 -17.49 1.61
CA SER A 362 15.31 -16.06 1.86
C SER A 362 16.77 -15.65 2.08
N ARG A 363 17.51 -16.41 2.89
CA ARG A 363 18.92 -16.15 3.20
C ARG A 363 19.81 -16.33 1.98
N ALA A 364 19.63 -17.41 1.20
CA ALA A 364 20.41 -17.66 -0.02
C ALA A 364 20.25 -16.53 -1.04
N ASN A 365 19.02 -16.07 -1.27
CA ASN A 365 18.76 -15.01 -2.26
C ASN A 365 19.17 -13.61 -1.76
N LYS A 366 19.18 -13.37 -0.44
CA LYS A 366 19.80 -12.16 0.14
C LYS A 366 21.33 -12.19 -0.01
N ALA A 367 21.97 -13.34 0.23
CA ALA A 367 23.41 -13.50 0.05
C ALA A 367 23.81 -13.30 -1.42
N LEU A 368 23.02 -13.81 -2.37
CA LEU A 368 23.19 -13.55 -3.80
C LEU A 368 23.19 -12.04 -4.09
N MET A 369 22.16 -11.32 -3.59
CA MET A 369 22.06 -9.88 -3.76
C MET A 369 23.28 -9.15 -3.17
N GLN A 370 23.70 -9.51 -1.97
CA GLN A 370 24.83 -8.90 -1.26
C GLN A 370 26.20 -9.23 -1.88
N SER A 371 26.30 -10.29 -2.69
CA SER A 371 27.54 -10.67 -3.40
C SER A 371 27.87 -9.75 -4.59
N LEU A 372 26.93 -8.90 -5.01
CA LEU A 372 27.07 -7.94 -6.08
C LEU A 372 27.17 -6.52 -5.51
N ASP A 373 27.96 -5.66 -6.16
CA ASP A 373 27.84 -4.22 -5.93
C ASP A 373 26.52 -3.70 -6.49
N GLN A 374 26.15 -2.46 -6.14
CA GLN A 374 24.85 -1.89 -6.48
C GLN A 374 24.59 -1.89 -7.99
N ASP A 375 25.55 -1.46 -8.79
CA ASP A 375 25.38 -1.35 -10.25
C ASP A 375 25.28 -2.73 -10.91
N ALA A 376 26.13 -3.68 -10.50
CA ALA A 376 26.03 -5.05 -10.97
C ALA A 376 24.71 -5.72 -10.56
N TYR A 377 24.20 -5.41 -9.36
CA TYR A 377 22.92 -5.92 -8.93
C TYR A 377 21.73 -5.32 -9.73
N PHE A 378 21.76 -4.02 -10.03
CA PHE A 378 20.74 -3.41 -10.91
C PHE A 378 20.80 -4.00 -12.32
N ASN A 379 22.00 -4.22 -12.87
CA ASN A 379 22.16 -4.88 -14.17
C ASN A 379 21.62 -6.32 -14.14
N TYR A 380 21.87 -7.05 -13.05
CA TYR A 380 21.31 -8.39 -12.84
C TYR A 380 19.78 -8.36 -12.78
N LEU A 381 19.17 -7.40 -12.04
CA LEU A 381 17.72 -7.23 -12.01
C LEU A 381 17.15 -6.90 -13.40
N ASN A 382 17.80 -6.01 -14.14
CA ASN A 382 17.38 -5.68 -15.50
C ASN A 382 17.39 -6.91 -16.41
N LEU A 383 18.45 -7.73 -16.36
CA LEU A 383 18.52 -8.98 -17.10
C LEU A 383 17.41 -9.96 -16.70
N THR A 384 17.10 -10.05 -15.41
CA THR A 384 16.05 -10.95 -14.91
C THR A 384 14.63 -10.44 -15.19
N MET A 385 14.42 -9.12 -15.32
CA MET A 385 13.09 -8.55 -15.55
C MET A 385 12.78 -8.33 -17.03
N MET A 386 13.82 -8.20 -17.89
CA MET A 386 13.66 -7.87 -19.30
C MET A 386 12.74 -8.83 -20.05
N PRO A 387 12.85 -10.16 -19.95
CA PRO A 387 11.97 -11.07 -20.68
C PRO A 387 10.50 -10.86 -20.32
N GLN A 388 10.18 -10.69 -19.03
CA GLN A 388 8.83 -10.40 -18.58
C GLN A 388 8.34 -9.05 -19.09
N ALA A 389 9.18 -8.01 -19.08
CA ALA A 389 8.83 -6.67 -19.55
C ALA A 389 8.53 -6.67 -21.06
N LEU A 390 9.30 -7.39 -21.87
CA LEU A 390 9.11 -7.49 -23.31
C LEU A 390 7.77 -8.15 -23.68
N VAL A 391 7.36 -9.17 -22.94
CA VAL A 391 6.11 -9.90 -23.22
C VAL A 391 4.90 -9.39 -22.43
N ALA A 392 5.09 -8.51 -21.45
CA ALA A 392 4.02 -8.06 -20.55
C ALA A 392 2.79 -7.48 -21.27
N LYS A 393 2.99 -6.81 -22.40
CA LYS A 393 1.93 -6.23 -23.23
C LYS A 393 1.33 -7.21 -24.26
N THR A 394 1.87 -8.42 -24.37
CA THR A 394 1.36 -9.45 -25.28
C THR A 394 0.22 -10.26 -24.65
N ARG A 395 -0.58 -10.93 -25.48
CA ARG A 395 -1.66 -11.83 -25.04
C ARG A 395 -1.17 -12.92 -24.08
N HIS A 396 0.10 -13.33 -24.16
CA HIS A 396 0.68 -14.41 -23.37
C HIS A 396 1.65 -13.92 -22.27
N GLY A 397 1.79 -12.61 -22.07
CA GLY A 397 2.71 -12.04 -21.07
C GLY A 397 2.49 -12.53 -19.66
N HIS A 398 1.25 -12.89 -19.31
CA HIS A 398 0.91 -13.49 -18.02
C HIS A 398 1.49 -14.91 -17.79
N LYS A 399 2.07 -15.54 -18.82
CA LYS A 399 2.68 -16.89 -18.72
C LYS A 399 4.20 -16.81 -18.44
N VAL A 400 4.81 -15.65 -18.61
CA VAL A 400 6.25 -15.45 -18.38
C VAL A 400 6.43 -14.64 -17.12
N LEU A 401 6.54 -15.33 -15.99
CA LEU A 401 6.58 -14.70 -14.67
C LEU A 401 7.83 -15.15 -13.89
N ASN A 402 8.54 -14.19 -13.32
CA ASN A 402 9.61 -14.45 -12.37
C ASN A 402 9.08 -14.94 -11.01
N ALA A 403 7.88 -14.54 -10.64
CA ALA A 403 7.26 -14.85 -9.37
C ALA A 403 5.74 -14.95 -9.52
N ASN A 404 5.10 -15.75 -8.67
CA ASN A 404 3.65 -15.89 -8.63
C ASN A 404 2.94 -14.67 -8.04
N LEU A 405 3.59 -14.01 -7.07
CA LEU A 405 3.03 -12.87 -6.35
C LEU A 405 4.14 -11.97 -5.79
N VAL A 406 3.75 -10.79 -5.34
CA VAL A 406 4.63 -9.88 -4.57
C VAL A 406 4.28 -9.99 -3.09
N ILE A 407 5.31 -10.10 -2.23
CA ILE A 407 5.18 -9.92 -0.78
C ILE A 407 6.12 -8.78 -0.37
N SER A 408 5.54 -7.64 0.03
CA SER A 408 6.26 -6.41 0.38
C SER A 408 6.19 -6.14 1.88
N ASN A 409 7.26 -5.58 2.43
CA ASN A 409 7.31 -5.11 3.81
C ASN A 409 7.62 -3.60 3.82
N VAL A 410 6.65 -2.81 4.27
CA VAL A 410 6.75 -1.37 4.40
C VAL A 410 6.87 -1.02 5.87
N PRO A 411 7.97 -0.41 6.32
CA PRO A 411 8.12 -0.04 7.73
C PRO A 411 7.07 1.01 8.11
N GLY A 412 6.44 0.82 9.26
CA GLY A 412 5.48 1.76 9.85
C GLY A 412 5.91 2.23 11.24
N PRO A 413 5.13 3.09 11.91
CA PRO A 413 5.44 3.63 13.21
C PRO A 413 5.41 2.53 14.29
N ARG A 414 6.40 2.59 15.20
CA ARG A 414 6.49 1.64 16.31
C ARG A 414 5.64 2.03 17.52
N GLU A 415 5.32 3.31 17.63
CA GLU A 415 4.54 3.87 18.73
C GLU A 415 3.10 4.12 18.30
N THR A 416 2.18 4.10 19.28
CA THR A 416 0.79 4.48 19.04
C THR A 416 0.71 5.89 18.48
N GLN A 417 -0.06 6.07 17.42
CA GLN A 417 -0.23 7.33 16.72
C GLN A 417 -1.63 7.90 16.95
N TYR A 418 -1.71 9.23 16.97
CA TYR A 418 -2.95 9.98 17.12
C TYR A 418 -3.06 11.05 16.04
N VAL A 419 -4.25 11.26 15.52
CA VAL A 419 -4.60 12.38 14.65
C VAL A 419 -5.70 13.17 15.32
N ASN A 420 -5.38 14.39 15.75
CA ASN A 420 -6.34 15.27 16.45
C ASN A 420 -7.07 14.60 17.63
N GLY A 421 -6.39 13.70 18.35
CA GLY A 421 -6.90 12.96 19.48
C GLY A 421 -7.56 11.62 19.14
N ALA A 422 -7.81 11.31 17.89
CA ALA A 422 -8.23 10.00 17.43
C ALA A 422 -7.06 9.02 17.45
N ARG A 423 -7.19 7.89 18.12
CA ARG A 423 -6.16 6.86 18.23
C ARG A 423 -6.18 5.98 16.99
N MET A 424 -5.04 5.84 16.32
CA MET A 424 -4.89 4.86 15.25
C MET A 424 -4.90 3.45 15.84
N GLU A 425 -5.64 2.54 15.22
CA GLU A 425 -5.74 1.13 15.62
C GLU A 425 -5.03 0.19 14.68
N ALA A 426 -5.05 0.49 13.36
CA ALA A 426 -4.43 -0.34 12.34
C ALA A 426 -4.06 0.47 11.10
N MET A 427 -3.09 -0.05 10.32
CA MET A 427 -2.66 0.53 9.05
C MET A 427 -2.41 -0.57 8.02
N TYR A 428 -3.32 -0.73 7.06
CA TYR A 428 -3.23 -1.73 6.01
C TYR A 428 -2.84 -1.10 4.67
N ALA A 429 -1.82 -1.64 4.02
CA ALA A 429 -1.48 -1.23 2.67
C ALA A 429 -2.33 -1.97 1.64
N ALA A 430 -2.85 -1.24 0.66
CA ALA A 430 -3.44 -1.76 -0.57
C ALA A 430 -2.49 -1.43 -1.72
N SER A 431 -1.62 -2.37 -2.08
CA SER A 431 -0.60 -2.16 -3.10
C SER A 431 -1.17 -2.39 -4.51
N LEU A 432 -0.33 -2.34 -5.53
CA LEU A 432 -0.72 -2.59 -6.91
C LEU A 432 -0.60 -4.09 -7.27
N LEU A 433 -1.30 -4.53 -8.31
CA LEU A 433 -1.13 -5.83 -8.93
C LEU A 433 -0.31 -5.67 -10.22
N LEU A 434 0.75 -6.45 -10.34
CA LEU A 434 1.53 -6.50 -11.58
C LEU A 434 0.81 -7.34 -12.64
N PRO A 435 1.00 -7.03 -13.94
CA PRO A 435 0.42 -7.84 -15.01
C PRO A 435 0.74 -9.33 -14.84
N GLY A 436 -0.27 -10.17 -14.89
CA GLY A 436 -0.15 -11.61 -14.70
C GLY A 436 -0.12 -12.10 -13.24
N GLN A 437 -0.11 -11.22 -12.25
CA GLN A 437 -0.10 -11.56 -10.82
C GLN A 437 -1.38 -11.07 -10.14
N ALA A 438 -2.27 -11.97 -9.80
CA ALA A 438 -3.57 -11.64 -9.23
C ALA A 438 -3.55 -11.34 -7.73
N LEU A 439 -2.38 -11.39 -7.08
CA LEU A 439 -2.24 -11.27 -5.65
C LEU A 439 -1.02 -10.45 -5.27
N ASN A 440 -1.21 -9.50 -4.36
CA ASN A 440 -0.15 -8.76 -3.67
C ASN A 440 -0.42 -8.80 -2.17
N ILE A 441 0.58 -9.15 -1.38
CA ILE A 441 0.54 -9.10 0.08
C ILE A 441 1.53 -8.03 0.53
N THR A 442 1.04 -7.02 1.24
CA THR A 442 1.90 -5.98 1.81
C THR A 442 1.71 -5.93 3.32
N VAL A 443 2.81 -6.01 4.03
CA VAL A 443 2.81 -5.95 5.48
C VAL A 443 3.37 -4.61 5.96
N SER A 444 2.81 -4.08 7.05
CA SER A 444 3.26 -2.85 7.69
C SER A 444 3.26 -3.04 9.19
N ASN A 445 4.35 -2.67 9.87
CA ASN A 445 4.35 -2.70 11.32
C ASN A 445 3.63 -1.46 11.89
N PHE A 446 2.80 -1.68 12.91
CA PHE A 446 2.15 -0.62 13.68
C PHE A 446 2.08 -1.01 15.17
N GLY A 447 2.83 -0.30 16.02
CA GLY A 447 2.97 -0.69 17.42
C GLY A 447 3.46 -2.13 17.57
N ASP A 448 2.73 -2.95 18.32
CA ASP A 448 2.99 -4.38 18.50
C ASP A 448 2.35 -5.27 17.43
N ASN A 449 1.71 -4.70 16.42
CA ASN A 449 1.07 -5.43 15.35
C ASN A 449 1.84 -5.34 14.05
N LEU A 450 1.73 -6.39 13.26
CA LEU A 450 2.05 -6.43 11.85
C LEU A 450 0.75 -6.50 11.07
N ASP A 451 0.37 -5.39 10.45
CA ASP A 451 -0.85 -5.27 9.70
C ASP A 451 -0.62 -5.73 8.26
N VAL A 452 -1.39 -6.70 7.83
CA VAL A 452 -1.26 -7.36 6.52
C VAL A 452 -2.41 -6.94 5.63
N GLY A 453 -2.10 -6.26 4.53
CA GLY A 453 -3.03 -5.96 3.45
C GLY A 453 -2.85 -6.95 2.29
N ILE A 454 -3.93 -7.56 1.85
CA ILE A 454 -3.97 -8.58 0.78
C ILE A 454 -4.85 -8.04 -0.32
N LEU A 455 -4.25 -7.50 -1.37
CA LEU A 455 -4.97 -7.03 -2.55
C LEU A 455 -5.02 -8.14 -3.60
N ALA A 456 -6.19 -8.41 -4.14
CA ALA A 456 -6.38 -9.46 -5.14
C ALA A 456 -7.32 -9.07 -6.28
N CYS A 457 -7.11 -9.68 -7.45
CA CYS A 457 -8.09 -9.75 -8.53
C CYS A 457 -9.05 -10.92 -8.24
N PRO A 458 -10.33 -10.67 -7.90
CA PRO A 458 -11.23 -11.71 -7.42
C PRO A 458 -11.61 -12.77 -8.47
N ASP A 459 -11.37 -12.49 -9.74
CA ASP A 459 -11.66 -13.43 -10.82
C ASP A 459 -10.65 -14.58 -10.88
N LEU A 460 -9.42 -14.34 -10.37
CA LEU A 460 -8.35 -15.34 -10.26
C LEU A 460 -8.08 -15.76 -8.81
N CYS A 461 -8.30 -14.84 -7.86
CA CYS A 461 -8.10 -15.07 -6.43
C CYS A 461 -9.37 -14.65 -5.65
N PRO A 462 -10.45 -15.46 -5.70
CA PRO A 462 -11.69 -15.15 -4.99
C PRO A 462 -11.49 -15.22 -3.48
N SER A 463 -12.18 -14.32 -2.75
CA SER A 463 -12.20 -14.28 -1.28
C SER A 463 -10.82 -14.16 -0.64
N PRO A 464 -10.01 -13.11 -0.93
CA PRO A 464 -8.66 -12.95 -0.36
C PRO A 464 -8.67 -12.85 1.18
N GLN A 465 -9.81 -12.51 1.79
CA GLN A 465 -9.98 -12.54 3.25
C GLN A 465 -9.75 -13.96 3.84
N ARG A 466 -9.97 -15.03 3.06
CA ARG A 466 -9.63 -16.41 3.50
C ARG A 466 -8.13 -16.59 3.67
N ILE A 467 -7.30 -15.96 2.81
CA ILE A 467 -5.83 -15.96 2.97
C ILE A 467 -5.47 -15.24 4.28
N ALA A 468 -6.12 -14.11 4.58
CA ALA A 468 -5.90 -13.37 5.83
C ALA A 468 -6.25 -14.21 7.08
N VAL A 469 -7.38 -14.93 7.05
CA VAL A 469 -7.76 -15.86 8.13
C VAL A 469 -6.72 -16.97 8.27
N HIS A 470 -6.34 -17.59 7.15
CA HIS A 470 -5.32 -18.65 7.17
C HIS A 470 -3.94 -18.16 7.66
N ALA A 471 -3.58 -16.90 7.42
CA ALA A 471 -2.34 -16.32 7.96
C ALA A 471 -2.35 -16.25 9.49
N GLY A 472 -3.48 -15.83 10.09
CA GLY A 472 -3.64 -15.86 11.55
C GLY A 472 -3.60 -17.27 12.14
N GLU A 473 -4.22 -18.23 11.46
CA GLU A 473 -4.22 -19.65 11.87
C GLU A 473 -2.83 -20.27 11.68
N GLU A 474 -2.12 -19.94 10.59
CA GLU A 474 -0.80 -20.48 10.31
C GLU A 474 0.24 -20.05 11.35
N LEU A 475 0.15 -18.81 11.86
CA LEU A 475 1.00 -18.37 12.97
C LEU A 475 0.81 -19.27 14.20
N ALA A 476 -0.43 -19.63 14.55
CA ALA A 476 -0.72 -20.55 15.66
C ALA A 476 -0.24 -21.98 15.38
N ILE A 477 -0.38 -22.47 14.17
CA ILE A 477 0.12 -23.79 13.75
C ILE A 477 1.64 -23.87 13.88
N LEU A 478 2.35 -22.82 13.46
CA LEU A 478 3.82 -22.76 13.57
C LEU A 478 4.25 -22.70 15.04
N GLU A 479 3.60 -21.92 15.89
CA GLU A 479 3.87 -21.89 17.34
C GLU A 479 3.70 -23.27 17.97
N GLN A 480 2.57 -23.93 17.71
CA GLN A 480 2.30 -25.29 18.21
C GLN A 480 3.36 -26.29 17.72
N ALA A 481 3.72 -26.24 16.41
CA ALA A 481 4.71 -27.15 15.82
C ALA A 481 6.14 -26.92 16.34
N MET A 482 6.42 -25.73 16.88
CA MET A 482 7.70 -25.36 17.51
C MET A 482 7.66 -25.48 19.03
N GLY A 483 6.55 -25.95 19.64
CA GLY A 483 6.41 -26.10 21.08
C GLY A 483 6.32 -24.77 21.84
N ILE A 484 5.87 -23.69 21.19
CA ILE A 484 5.73 -22.37 21.80
C ILE A 484 4.29 -22.23 22.30
N GLU A 485 4.14 -22.00 23.59
CA GLU A 485 2.84 -21.62 24.14
C GLU A 485 2.42 -20.24 23.62
N PRO A 486 1.22 -20.11 23.03
CA PRO A 486 0.75 -18.81 22.55
C PRO A 486 0.62 -17.85 23.74
N ALA A 487 1.34 -16.74 23.71
CA ALA A 487 1.17 -15.69 24.69
C ALA A 487 -0.30 -15.25 24.72
N PRO A 488 -0.90 -15.05 25.90
CA PRO A 488 -2.30 -14.69 26.05
C PRO A 488 -2.58 -13.43 25.22
N THR A 489 -3.43 -13.56 24.22
CA THR A 489 -3.87 -12.42 23.42
C THR A 489 -4.61 -11.45 24.34
N LYS A 490 -4.01 -10.31 24.65
CA LYS A 490 -4.68 -9.18 25.29
C LYS A 490 -5.72 -8.59 24.33
N ARG A 491 -6.75 -9.36 24.04
CA ARG A 491 -7.94 -8.86 23.36
C ARG A 491 -8.69 -8.01 24.36
N LYS A 492 -8.41 -6.73 24.44
CA LYS A 492 -9.36 -5.77 24.99
C LYS A 492 -10.55 -5.72 24.03
N VAL A 493 -11.48 -6.65 24.23
CA VAL A 493 -12.85 -6.43 23.78
C VAL A 493 -13.37 -5.33 24.70
N PRO A 494 -13.77 -4.17 24.21
CA PRO A 494 -14.47 -3.21 25.06
C PRO A 494 -15.76 -3.91 25.48
N SER A 495 -15.85 -4.30 26.74
CA SER A 495 -17.13 -4.74 27.31
C SER A 495 -18.05 -3.53 27.28
N ARG A 496 -18.87 -3.45 26.27
CA ARG A 496 -20.01 -2.57 26.22
C ARG A 496 -20.93 -3.05 27.33
N LYS A 497 -20.88 -2.41 28.52
CA LYS A 497 -21.99 -2.49 29.45
C LYS A 497 -23.23 -2.12 28.64
N ALA A 498 -24.07 -3.10 28.37
CA ALA A 498 -25.35 -2.89 27.75
C ALA A 498 -26.05 -1.79 28.53
N ALA A 499 -26.26 -0.64 27.89
CA ALA A 499 -27.13 0.37 28.48
C ALA A 499 -28.51 -0.27 28.58
N THR A 500 -28.92 -0.56 29.80
CA THR A 500 -30.27 -1.02 30.16
C THR A 500 -31.26 -0.06 29.45
N PRO A 501 -32.25 -0.58 28.73
CA PRO A 501 -33.23 0.28 28.09
C PRO A 501 -33.93 1.09 29.20
N ARG A 502 -33.79 2.39 29.19
CA ARG A 502 -34.53 3.28 30.08
C ARG A 502 -36.01 3.06 29.80
N ALA A 503 -36.76 2.57 30.82
CA ALA A 503 -38.20 2.45 30.76
C ALA A 503 -38.85 3.76 30.26
N PRO A 504 -39.94 3.68 29.48
CA PRO A 504 -40.58 4.88 28.95
C PRO A 504 -41.06 5.75 30.10
N ARG A 505 -40.62 7.00 30.11
CA ARG A 505 -41.03 8.01 31.08
C ARG A 505 -42.55 8.23 30.89
N ASN A 506 -43.34 7.87 31.93
CA ASN A 506 -44.78 8.14 31.98
C ASN A 506 -45.08 9.60 31.59
N LYS A 507 -45.90 9.80 30.58
CA LYS A 507 -46.49 11.10 30.22
C LYS A 507 -47.32 11.61 31.43
N PRO A 508 -47.28 12.91 31.78
CA PRO A 508 -48.11 13.45 32.83
C PRO A 508 -49.60 13.37 32.41
N LYS A 509 -50.43 12.84 33.31
CA LYS A 509 -51.88 12.80 33.16
C LYS A 509 -52.41 14.23 33.02
N VAL A 510 -52.99 14.56 31.87
CA VAL A 510 -53.75 15.77 31.64
C VAL A 510 -55.06 15.64 32.41
N LYS A 511 -55.26 16.48 33.42
CA LYS A 511 -56.55 16.60 34.16
C LYS A 511 -57.61 17.13 33.20
N ALA A 512 -58.66 16.36 32.96
CA ALA A 512 -59.82 16.76 32.20
C ALA A 512 -60.60 17.88 32.95
N LYS A 513 -60.91 18.98 32.31
CA LYS A 513 -61.84 20.00 32.79
C LYS A 513 -63.28 19.50 32.61
N PRO A 514 -64.17 19.76 33.61
CA PRO A 514 -65.56 19.31 33.56
C PRO A 514 -66.33 20.04 32.45
N ALA A 515 -67.18 19.29 31.70
CA ALA A 515 -68.03 19.77 30.66
C ALA A 515 -69.20 20.65 31.24
N LYS A 516 -69.36 21.85 30.69
CA LYS A 516 -70.56 22.69 30.93
C LYS A 516 -71.77 22.07 30.25
N LYS A 517 -72.84 21.79 31.06
CA LYS A 517 -74.16 21.39 30.56
C LYS A 517 -74.73 22.45 29.62
N ALA A 518 -74.99 22.07 28.38
CA ALA A 518 -75.81 22.88 27.48
C ALA A 518 -77.31 22.66 27.75
N ARG A 519 -77.99 23.71 27.94
CA ARG A 519 -79.43 23.81 28.17
C ARG A 519 -80.19 23.59 26.85
N ALA A 520 -81.14 22.67 26.86
CA ALA A 520 -82.06 22.44 25.75
C ALA A 520 -82.99 23.66 25.58
N LYS A 521 -83.19 24.10 24.35
CA LYS A 521 -84.32 24.95 23.94
C LYS A 521 -85.21 24.10 23.06
N THR A 522 -86.44 23.99 23.53
CA THR A 522 -87.61 23.43 22.84
C THR A 522 -88.05 24.33 21.66
N PRO A 523 -88.58 23.78 20.58
CA PRO A 523 -89.17 24.56 19.49
C PRO A 523 -90.65 24.85 19.77
N SER A 524 -91.08 25.99 19.36
CA SER A 524 -92.50 26.31 19.23
C SER A 524 -92.77 26.96 17.87
N SER A 525 -93.75 26.35 17.18
CA SER A 525 -94.56 26.76 16.02
C SER A 525 -93.87 27.22 14.75
#